data_b4cc5a7c8c5d48f8aefa8a8ef539ada6
#
_entry.id   b4cc5a7c8c5d48f8aefa8a8ef539ada6
#
_cell.length_a   1.000
_cell.length_b   1.000
_cell.length_c   1.000
_cell.angle_alpha   90.00
_cell.angle_beta   90.00
_cell.angle_gamma   90.00
#
_symmetry.space_group_name_H-M   'P 1'
#
loop_
_entity.id
_entity.type
_entity.pdbx_description
1 polymer ?
#
loop_
_entity_poly.entity_id
_entity_poly.type
_entity_poly.pdbx_seq_one_letter_code
_entity_poly.pdbx_strand_id
1 'polypeptide(L)'
;IAHQQEVVVRRTQFDKDKAEARAHILEGLLIALDHLDEVITIIRNSQTDAEAQAELMARFELTERQSQAILDMRLRRLTGLERDKIQNEYNDLLALIADLADILAKPERVIAIIKEELDESKRKFADARRTELMVGEVVSLEDEDLIEEEDVVITLSNKGYIKRLAQDEFRSQKRGGRGVQGTGVNDDDFVRDIVSTSTHDHLY
;
A
#
# COMPACT_ATOMS: atom_id res chain seq x y z
N ILE A 1 -7.36 -2.33 2.70
CA ILE A 1 -7.65 -3.78 2.64
C ILE A 1 -8.09 -4.15 1.22
N ALA A 2 -9.11 -3.51 0.61
CA ALA A 2 -9.59 -3.87 -0.74
C ALA A 2 -8.47 -3.84 -1.79
N HIS A 3 -7.65 -2.80 -1.83
CA HIS A 3 -6.49 -2.71 -2.72
C HIS A 3 -5.47 -3.84 -2.50
N GLN A 4 -5.20 -4.21 -1.24
CA GLN A 4 -4.28 -5.33 -0.96
C GLN A 4 -4.85 -6.67 -1.44
N GLN A 5 -6.16 -6.89 -1.28
CA GLN A 5 -6.81 -8.08 -1.83
C GLN A 5 -6.64 -8.16 -3.35
N GLU A 6 -6.87 -7.06 -4.07
CA GLU A 6 -6.66 -6.99 -5.51
C GLU A 6 -5.20 -7.30 -5.90
N VAL A 7 -4.24 -6.73 -5.18
CA VAL A 7 -2.80 -6.98 -5.43
C VAL A 7 -2.44 -8.45 -5.21
N VAL A 8 -2.91 -9.06 -4.10
CA VAL A 8 -2.65 -10.47 -3.82
C VAL A 8 -3.27 -11.37 -4.90
N VAL A 9 -4.53 -11.11 -5.28
CA VAL A 9 -5.21 -11.88 -6.34
C VAL A 9 -4.45 -11.77 -7.68
N ARG A 10 -4.06 -10.56 -8.09
CA ARG A 10 -3.32 -10.35 -9.35
C ARG A 10 -1.94 -11.00 -9.32
N ARG A 11 -1.21 -10.91 -8.20
CA ARG A 11 0.07 -11.60 -8.00
C ARG A 11 -0.11 -13.11 -8.10
N THR A 12 -1.08 -13.67 -7.39
CA THR A 12 -1.36 -15.10 -7.39
C THR A 12 -1.75 -15.60 -8.77
N GLN A 13 -2.56 -14.84 -9.51
CA GLN A 13 -2.93 -15.19 -10.90
C GLN A 13 -1.71 -15.21 -11.81
N PHE A 14 -0.85 -14.18 -11.72
CA PHE A 14 0.38 -14.12 -12.51
C PHE A 14 1.32 -15.29 -12.20
N ASP A 15 1.50 -15.64 -10.93
CA ASP A 15 2.35 -16.76 -10.52
C ASP A 15 1.77 -18.09 -10.99
N LYS A 16 0.43 -18.25 -10.97
CA LYS A 16 -0.27 -19.42 -11.51
C LYS A 16 -0.05 -19.55 -13.01
N ASP A 17 -0.28 -18.49 -13.78
CA ASP A 17 -0.12 -18.50 -15.24
C ASP A 17 1.33 -18.83 -15.64
N LYS A 18 2.30 -18.30 -14.89
CA LYS A 18 3.72 -18.59 -15.08
C LYS A 18 4.07 -20.06 -14.76
N ALA A 19 3.52 -20.60 -13.67
CA ALA A 19 3.70 -21.99 -13.30
C ALA A 19 3.06 -22.94 -14.32
N GLU A 20 1.86 -22.65 -14.78
CA GLU A 20 1.15 -23.40 -15.82
C GLU A 20 1.93 -23.39 -17.15
N ALA A 21 2.43 -22.23 -17.57
CA ALA A 21 3.25 -22.14 -18.77
C ALA A 21 4.54 -22.96 -18.67
N ARG A 22 5.16 -23.03 -17.49
CA ARG A 22 6.35 -23.85 -17.25
C ARG A 22 6.02 -25.33 -17.20
N ALA A 23 4.97 -25.72 -16.49
CA ALA A 23 4.49 -27.10 -16.39
C ALA A 23 4.14 -27.66 -17.78
N HIS A 24 3.48 -26.86 -18.61
CA HIS A 24 3.15 -27.23 -20.01
C HIS A 24 4.40 -27.58 -20.83
N ILE A 25 5.49 -26.80 -20.69
CA ILE A 25 6.75 -27.13 -21.38
C ILE A 25 7.37 -28.43 -20.84
N LEU A 26 7.39 -28.61 -19.51
CA LEU A 26 7.95 -29.81 -18.89
C LEU A 26 7.17 -31.07 -19.26
N GLU A 27 5.85 -30.98 -19.37
CA GLU A 27 4.99 -32.06 -19.84
C GLU A 27 5.41 -32.53 -21.25
N GLY A 28 5.60 -31.61 -22.19
CA GLY A 28 6.10 -31.94 -23.53
C GLY A 28 7.49 -32.56 -23.53
N LEU A 29 8.40 -32.07 -22.66
CA LEU A 29 9.72 -32.64 -22.49
C LEU A 29 9.68 -34.08 -21.92
N LEU A 30 8.78 -34.36 -20.97
CA LEU A 30 8.59 -35.70 -20.42
C LEU A 30 8.08 -36.69 -21.50
N ILE A 31 7.08 -36.26 -22.30
CA ILE A 31 6.58 -37.05 -23.43
C ILE A 31 7.74 -37.40 -24.41
N ALA A 32 8.58 -36.40 -24.74
CA ALA A 32 9.70 -36.60 -25.59
C ALA A 32 10.76 -37.57 -25.01
N LEU A 33 11.01 -37.52 -23.70
CA LEU A 33 11.94 -38.39 -23.00
C LEU A 33 11.42 -39.83 -22.90
N ASP A 34 10.10 -40.01 -22.80
CA ASP A 34 9.45 -41.33 -22.79
C ASP A 34 9.49 -42.01 -24.16
N HIS A 35 9.53 -41.20 -25.24
CA HIS A 35 9.57 -41.71 -26.66
C HIS A 35 10.84 -41.26 -27.38
N LEU A 36 11.98 -41.25 -26.66
CA LEU A 36 13.23 -40.66 -27.12
C LEU A 36 13.72 -41.16 -28.48
N ASP A 37 13.67 -42.45 -28.68
CA ASP A 37 14.14 -43.07 -29.94
C ASP A 37 13.30 -42.63 -31.16
N GLU A 38 12.00 -42.49 -30.97
CA GLU A 38 11.07 -42.01 -31.98
C GLU A 38 11.29 -40.54 -32.30
N VAL A 39 11.45 -39.70 -31.25
CA VAL A 39 11.78 -38.28 -31.39
C VAL A 39 13.07 -38.06 -32.12
N ILE A 40 14.14 -38.80 -31.80
CA ILE A 40 15.43 -38.74 -32.51
C ILE A 40 15.28 -39.16 -33.97
N THR A 41 14.48 -40.17 -34.27
CA THR A 41 14.23 -40.64 -35.59
C THR A 41 13.53 -39.59 -36.45
N ILE A 42 12.51 -38.94 -35.91
CA ILE A 42 11.79 -37.81 -36.54
C ILE A 42 12.76 -36.67 -36.86
N ILE A 43 13.51 -36.20 -35.85
CA ILE A 43 14.45 -35.09 -36.04
C ILE A 43 15.53 -35.41 -37.09
N ARG A 44 16.05 -36.64 -37.14
CA ARG A 44 17.08 -37.03 -38.11
C ARG A 44 16.55 -37.19 -39.53
N ASN A 45 15.29 -37.53 -39.71
CA ASN A 45 14.69 -37.71 -41.03
C ASN A 45 14.15 -36.39 -41.62
N SER A 46 13.88 -35.39 -40.79
CA SER A 46 13.43 -34.06 -41.23
C SER A 46 14.58 -33.26 -41.84
N GLN A 47 14.28 -32.50 -42.89
CA GLN A 47 15.27 -31.67 -43.59
C GLN A 47 15.37 -30.26 -43.00
N THR A 48 14.32 -29.81 -42.30
CA THR A 48 14.24 -28.49 -41.67
C THR A 48 13.63 -28.59 -40.27
N ASP A 49 13.95 -27.61 -39.41
CA ASP A 49 13.38 -27.53 -38.07
C ASP A 49 11.85 -27.42 -38.09
N ALA A 50 11.31 -26.70 -39.08
CA ALA A 50 9.84 -26.53 -39.23
C ALA A 50 9.15 -27.86 -39.57
N GLU A 51 9.81 -28.72 -40.40
CA GLU A 51 9.31 -30.05 -40.75
C GLU A 51 9.34 -30.97 -39.52
N ALA A 52 10.46 -30.97 -38.76
CA ALA A 52 10.60 -31.74 -37.55
C ALA A 52 9.55 -31.30 -36.49
N GLN A 53 9.33 -30.00 -36.37
CA GLN A 53 8.31 -29.43 -35.45
C GLN A 53 6.90 -29.90 -35.81
N ALA A 54 6.53 -29.80 -37.11
CA ALA A 54 5.20 -30.22 -37.58
C ALA A 54 4.97 -31.72 -37.34
N GLU A 55 5.98 -32.56 -37.58
CA GLU A 55 5.89 -34.01 -37.39
C GLU A 55 5.80 -34.40 -35.91
N LEU A 56 6.58 -33.74 -35.02
CA LEU A 56 6.48 -33.91 -33.56
C LEU A 56 5.12 -33.52 -33.02
N MET A 57 4.57 -32.39 -33.50
CA MET A 57 3.24 -31.94 -33.12
C MET A 57 2.15 -32.92 -33.53
N ALA A 58 2.22 -33.42 -34.77
CA ALA A 58 1.23 -34.38 -35.30
C ALA A 58 1.32 -35.74 -34.60
N ARG A 59 2.52 -36.20 -34.28
CA ARG A 59 2.76 -37.54 -33.72
C ARG A 59 2.42 -37.64 -32.23
N PHE A 60 2.77 -36.64 -31.43
CA PHE A 60 2.64 -36.64 -29.98
C PHE A 60 1.57 -35.66 -29.47
N GLU A 61 0.78 -35.07 -30.32
CA GLU A 61 -0.25 -34.07 -30.00
C GLU A 61 0.32 -32.88 -29.22
N LEU A 62 1.56 -32.48 -29.53
CA LEU A 62 2.26 -31.41 -28.84
C LEU A 62 1.86 -30.04 -29.37
N THR A 63 1.94 -29.03 -28.50
CA THR A 63 1.82 -27.65 -28.95
C THR A 63 3.13 -27.16 -29.60
N GLU A 64 3.03 -26.06 -30.34
CA GLU A 64 4.19 -25.39 -30.94
C GLU A 64 5.28 -25.04 -29.90
N ARG A 65 4.88 -24.58 -28.71
CA ARG A 65 5.81 -24.26 -27.61
C ARG A 65 6.51 -25.50 -27.06
N GLN A 66 5.82 -26.62 -26.95
CA GLN A 66 6.39 -27.87 -26.47
C GLN A 66 7.36 -28.46 -27.51
N SER A 67 6.96 -28.50 -28.77
CA SER A 67 7.82 -29.01 -29.85
C SER A 67 9.09 -28.17 -30.03
N GLN A 68 8.99 -26.84 -29.96
CA GLN A 68 10.16 -25.98 -29.99
C GLN A 68 11.10 -26.24 -28.80
N ALA A 69 10.57 -26.41 -27.59
CA ALA A 69 11.38 -26.73 -26.42
C ALA A 69 12.09 -28.11 -26.53
N ILE A 70 11.50 -29.05 -27.24
CA ILE A 70 12.12 -30.35 -27.54
C ILE A 70 13.28 -30.16 -28.50
N LEU A 71 13.12 -29.41 -29.61
CA LEU A 71 14.16 -29.13 -30.57
C LEU A 71 15.34 -28.35 -29.95
N ASP A 72 15.07 -27.44 -29.02
CA ASP A 72 16.08 -26.66 -28.30
C ASP A 72 16.79 -27.47 -27.19
N MET A 73 16.36 -28.71 -26.92
CA MET A 73 16.87 -29.51 -25.82
C MET A 73 18.31 -29.96 -26.06
N ARG A 74 19.19 -29.70 -25.11
CA ARG A 74 20.58 -30.16 -25.17
C ARG A 74 20.69 -31.65 -24.89
N LEU A 75 21.57 -32.36 -25.63
CA LEU A 75 21.80 -33.80 -25.49
C LEU A 75 22.09 -34.26 -24.04
N ARG A 76 22.75 -33.44 -23.22
CA ARG A 76 23.02 -33.76 -21.82
C ARG A 76 21.75 -33.95 -20.98
N ARG A 77 20.61 -33.36 -21.37
CA ARG A 77 19.34 -33.50 -20.68
C ARG A 77 18.63 -34.84 -20.91
N LEU A 78 19.17 -35.64 -21.82
CA LEU A 78 18.64 -36.96 -22.12
C LEU A 78 19.09 -38.06 -21.14
N THR A 79 19.86 -37.69 -20.10
CA THR A 79 20.29 -38.63 -19.07
C THR A 79 19.18 -38.94 -18.08
N GLY A 80 19.16 -40.16 -17.53
CA GLY A 80 18.15 -40.56 -16.55
C GLY A 80 18.04 -39.62 -15.33
N LEU A 81 19.18 -39.14 -14.82
CA LEU A 81 19.20 -38.17 -13.69
C LEU A 81 18.51 -36.83 -14.01
N GLU A 82 18.63 -36.36 -15.24
CA GLU A 82 17.96 -35.13 -15.65
C GLU A 82 16.47 -35.34 -15.89
N ARG A 83 16.05 -36.54 -16.35
CA ARG A 83 14.64 -36.92 -16.45
C ARG A 83 13.99 -36.90 -15.07
N ASP A 84 14.62 -37.47 -14.06
CA ASP A 84 14.08 -37.45 -12.70
C ASP A 84 13.94 -36.04 -12.14
N LYS A 85 14.88 -35.14 -12.48
CA LYS A 85 14.77 -33.71 -12.10
C LYS A 85 13.60 -33.02 -12.78
N ILE A 86 13.40 -33.27 -14.09
CA ILE A 86 12.28 -32.71 -14.85
C ILE A 86 10.94 -33.22 -14.27
N GLN A 87 10.86 -34.50 -13.94
CA GLN A 87 9.68 -35.11 -13.35
C GLN A 87 9.35 -34.50 -11.96
N ASN A 88 10.38 -34.33 -11.12
CA ASN A 88 10.20 -33.71 -9.80
C ASN A 88 9.78 -32.25 -9.93
N GLU A 89 10.44 -31.45 -10.82
CA GLU A 89 10.04 -30.06 -11.10
C GLU A 89 8.59 -29.98 -11.58
N TYR A 90 8.17 -30.90 -12.45
CA TYR A 90 6.80 -30.97 -12.94
C TYR A 90 5.80 -31.25 -11.83
N ASN A 91 6.09 -32.23 -10.95
CA ASN A 91 5.23 -32.55 -9.82
C ASN A 91 5.13 -31.41 -8.83
N ASP A 92 6.23 -30.72 -8.52
CA ASP A 92 6.27 -29.57 -7.64
C ASP A 92 5.43 -28.41 -8.21
N LEU A 93 5.51 -28.18 -9.53
CA LEU A 93 4.70 -27.17 -10.21
C LEU A 93 3.20 -27.51 -10.17
N LEU A 94 2.83 -28.78 -10.36
CA LEU A 94 1.42 -29.20 -10.25
C LEU A 94 0.86 -28.93 -8.85
N ALA A 95 1.65 -29.24 -7.83
CA ALA A 95 1.27 -28.95 -6.45
C ALA A 95 1.12 -27.44 -6.20
N LEU A 96 2.05 -26.63 -6.72
CA LEU A 96 1.99 -25.17 -6.63
C LEU A 96 0.77 -24.60 -7.38
N ILE A 97 0.49 -25.06 -8.59
CA ILE A 97 -0.67 -24.64 -9.39
C ILE A 97 -1.98 -24.94 -8.62
N ALA A 98 -2.07 -26.12 -8.02
CA ALA A 98 -3.23 -26.50 -7.22
C ALA A 98 -3.42 -25.58 -6.01
N ASP A 99 -2.34 -25.22 -5.29
CA ASP A 99 -2.38 -24.30 -4.16
C ASP A 99 -2.76 -22.88 -4.58
N LEU A 100 -2.15 -22.37 -5.65
CA LEU A 100 -2.46 -21.04 -6.20
C LEU A 100 -3.93 -20.96 -6.70
N ALA A 101 -4.44 -22.02 -7.32
CA ALA A 101 -5.82 -22.13 -7.74
C ALA A 101 -6.77 -22.11 -6.52
N ASP A 102 -6.42 -22.80 -5.44
CA ASP A 102 -7.21 -22.82 -4.21
C ASP A 102 -7.23 -21.45 -3.52
N ILE A 103 -6.10 -20.70 -3.54
CA ILE A 103 -6.05 -19.32 -3.05
C ILE A 103 -7.00 -18.42 -3.83
N LEU A 104 -7.01 -18.53 -5.17
CA LEU A 104 -7.88 -17.74 -6.04
C LEU A 104 -9.36 -18.07 -5.86
N ALA A 105 -9.67 -19.34 -5.58
CA ALA A 105 -11.04 -19.80 -5.37
C ALA A 105 -11.63 -19.40 -4.01
N LYS A 106 -10.79 -19.14 -3.00
CA LYS A 106 -11.20 -18.91 -1.61
C LYS A 106 -10.78 -17.52 -1.11
N PRO A 107 -11.68 -16.52 -1.08
CA PRO A 107 -11.37 -15.18 -0.57
C PRO A 107 -10.79 -15.18 0.85
N GLU A 108 -11.15 -16.18 1.66
CA GLU A 108 -10.65 -16.34 3.03
C GLU A 108 -9.14 -16.61 3.06
N ARG A 109 -8.60 -17.34 2.08
CA ARG A 109 -7.16 -17.57 1.95
C ARG A 109 -6.41 -16.29 1.59
N VAL A 110 -6.98 -15.47 0.71
CA VAL A 110 -6.43 -14.15 0.37
C VAL A 110 -6.31 -13.27 1.62
N ILE A 111 -7.36 -13.26 2.46
CA ILE A 111 -7.35 -12.51 3.73
C ILE A 111 -6.31 -13.09 4.69
N ALA A 112 -6.15 -14.41 4.76
CA ALA A 112 -5.16 -15.06 5.60
C ALA A 112 -3.72 -14.64 5.20
N ILE A 113 -3.40 -14.62 3.92
CA ILE A 113 -2.11 -14.15 3.39
C ILE A 113 -1.85 -12.69 3.80
N ILE A 114 -2.86 -11.81 3.65
CA ILE A 114 -2.72 -10.40 4.04
C ILE A 114 -2.45 -10.28 5.55
N LYS A 115 -3.14 -11.06 6.38
CA LYS A 115 -2.91 -11.06 7.83
C LYS A 115 -1.49 -11.50 8.17
N GLU A 116 -1.00 -12.55 7.54
CA GLU A 116 0.36 -13.06 7.77
C GLU A 116 1.42 -12.02 7.38
N GLU A 117 1.28 -11.36 6.22
CA GLU A 117 2.19 -10.30 5.77
C GLU A 117 2.17 -9.08 6.73
N LEU A 118 0.98 -8.72 7.25
CA LEU A 118 0.84 -7.65 8.23
C LEU A 118 1.44 -8.03 9.60
N ASP A 119 1.26 -9.26 10.05
CA ASP A 119 1.86 -9.75 11.29
C ASP A 119 3.38 -9.82 11.20
N GLU A 120 3.92 -10.19 10.04
CA GLU A 120 5.36 -10.12 9.79
C GLU A 120 5.88 -8.69 9.84
N SER A 121 5.19 -7.76 9.20
CA SER A 121 5.52 -6.33 9.23
C SER A 121 5.46 -5.78 10.66
N LYS A 122 4.44 -6.16 11.43
CA LYS A 122 4.31 -5.80 12.84
C LYS A 122 5.48 -6.34 13.67
N ARG A 123 5.89 -7.60 13.48
CA ARG A 123 7.04 -8.17 14.21
C ARG A 123 8.35 -7.43 13.93
N LYS A 124 8.53 -6.94 12.69
CA LYS A 124 9.78 -6.28 12.28
C LYS A 124 9.84 -4.80 12.67
N PHE A 125 8.71 -4.11 12.67
CA PHE A 125 8.66 -2.64 12.69
C PHE A 125 7.75 -2.04 13.77
N ALA A 126 7.08 -2.88 14.62
CA ALA A 126 6.20 -2.35 15.64
C ALA A 126 6.99 -1.60 16.72
N ASP A 127 6.57 -0.39 17.00
CA ASP A 127 6.97 0.41 18.15
C ASP A 127 5.78 0.67 19.07
N ALA A 128 6.05 1.16 20.28
CA ALA A 128 4.99 1.53 21.23
C ALA A 128 4.20 2.73 20.72
N ARG A 129 2.87 2.67 20.90
CA ARG A 129 2.00 3.79 20.56
C ARG A 129 2.38 5.01 21.41
N ARG A 130 2.64 6.14 20.74
CA ARG A 130 3.01 7.40 21.40
C ARG A 130 1.78 8.21 21.81
N THR A 131 0.67 8.04 21.11
CA THR A 131 -0.58 8.75 21.40
C THR A 131 -1.34 8.01 22.50
N GLU A 132 -1.70 8.71 23.57
CA GLU A 132 -2.55 8.20 24.63
C GLU A 132 -3.98 8.02 24.12
N LEU A 133 -4.63 6.93 24.54
CA LEU A 133 -6.03 6.68 24.26
C LEU A 133 -6.82 7.10 25.50
N MET A 134 -7.49 8.24 25.42
CA MET A 134 -8.44 8.66 26.44
C MET A 134 -9.80 8.03 26.15
N VAL A 135 -10.30 7.22 27.10
CA VAL A 135 -11.65 6.65 27.03
C VAL A 135 -12.57 7.65 27.72
N GLY A 136 -13.31 8.43 26.97
CA GLY A 136 -14.25 9.43 27.44
C GLY A 136 -15.10 9.96 26.29
N GLU A 137 -16.16 10.67 26.62
CA GLU A 137 -16.91 11.45 25.64
C GLU A 137 -15.98 12.48 25.00
N VAL A 138 -16.08 12.64 23.69
CA VAL A 138 -15.46 13.76 22.99
C VAL A 138 -16.17 15.01 23.53
N VAL A 139 -15.54 15.71 24.45
CA VAL A 139 -16.00 17.04 24.87
C VAL A 139 -15.96 17.88 23.60
N SER A 140 -17.11 18.34 23.17
CA SER A 140 -17.20 19.32 22.08
C SER A 140 -16.39 20.53 22.54
N LEU A 141 -15.26 20.74 21.88
CA LEU A 141 -14.48 21.96 22.07
C LEU A 141 -15.31 23.11 21.49
N GLU A 142 -15.77 24.01 22.33
CA GLU A 142 -16.35 25.26 21.88
C GLU A 142 -15.23 26.22 21.48
N ASP A 143 -15.54 27.20 20.64
CA ASP A 143 -14.52 28.17 20.19
C ASP A 143 -13.88 28.92 21.35
N GLU A 144 -14.59 29.05 22.45
CA GLU A 144 -14.12 29.67 23.70
C GLU A 144 -13.03 28.84 24.41
N ASP A 145 -13.07 27.48 24.29
CA ASP A 145 -12.07 26.59 24.89
C ASP A 145 -10.69 26.70 24.18
N LEU A 146 -10.67 27.29 22.99
CA LEU A 146 -9.45 27.51 22.18
C LEU A 146 -8.82 28.90 22.43
N ILE A 147 -9.54 29.78 23.17
CA ILE A 147 -9.07 31.13 23.49
C ILE A 147 -8.37 31.07 24.84
N GLU A 148 -7.11 31.52 24.90
CA GLU A 148 -6.38 31.64 26.16
C GLU A 148 -7.04 32.68 27.06
N GLU A 149 -7.24 32.32 28.35
CA GLU A 149 -7.83 33.22 29.33
C GLU A 149 -6.82 34.29 29.73
N GLU A 150 -7.03 35.53 29.29
CA GLU A 150 -6.18 36.69 29.54
C GLU A 150 -7.01 37.88 30.04
N ASP A 151 -6.40 38.68 30.93
CA ASP A 151 -6.97 39.97 31.32
C ASP A 151 -6.81 40.97 30.17
N VAL A 152 -7.91 41.57 29.76
CA VAL A 152 -7.96 42.54 28.65
C VAL A 152 -8.63 43.84 29.03
N VAL A 153 -8.24 44.88 28.36
CA VAL A 153 -8.89 46.20 28.46
C VAL A 153 -9.61 46.48 27.16
N ILE A 154 -10.92 46.70 27.28
CA ILE A 154 -11.79 47.06 26.18
C ILE A 154 -12.10 48.56 26.26
N THR A 155 -11.89 49.24 25.13
CA THR A 155 -12.23 50.66 24.99
C THR A 155 -13.36 50.81 23.98
N LEU A 156 -14.37 51.59 24.33
CA LEU A 156 -15.47 51.91 23.45
C LEU A 156 -15.45 53.44 23.14
N SER A 157 -15.46 53.79 21.89
CA SER A 157 -15.55 55.18 21.49
C SER A 157 -17.00 55.68 21.37
N ASN A 158 -17.19 56.99 21.37
CA ASN A 158 -18.53 57.58 21.26
C ASN A 158 -19.22 57.27 19.91
N LYS A 159 -18.43 57.02 18.84
CA LYS A 159 -18.95 56.60 17.53
C LYS A 159 -19.16 55.07 17.44
N GLY A 160 -18.95 54.33 18.52
CA GLY A 160 -19.22 52.87 18.59
C GLY A 160 -18.06 51.97 18.14
N TYR A 161 -16.84 52.47 18.03
CA TYR A 161 -15.66 51.62 17.77
C TYR A 161 -15.21 50.96 19.07
N ILE A 162 -15.00 49.65 18.96
CA ILE A 162 -14.48 48.81 20.08
C ILE A 162 -13.06 48.38 19.74
N LYS A 163 -12.15 48.49 20.72
CA LYS A 163 -10.80 47.98 20.64
C LYS A 163 -10.46 47.18 21.90
N ARG A 164 -9.86 46.01 21.71
CA ARG A 164 -9.34 45.17 22.80
C ARG A 164 -7.82 45.25 22.82
N LEU A 165 -7.22 45.35 23.98
CA LEU A 165 -5.79 45.33 24.26
C LEU A 165 -5.53 44.43 25.46
N ALA A 166 -4.41 43.68 25.45
CA ALA A 166 -3.99 42.94 26.63
C ALA A 166 -3.66 43.92 27.76
N GLN A 167 -4.00 43.54 28.99
CA GLN A 167 -3.78 44.40 30.18
C GLN A 167 -2.30 44.71 30.39
N ASP A 168 -1.41 43.79 29.98
CA ASP A 168 0.05 43.93 30.06
C ASP A 168 0.61 45.11 29.22
N GLU A 169 -0.12 45.58 28.23
CA GLU A 169 0.25 46.77 27.46
C GLU A 169 0.12 48.05 28.29
N PHE A 170 -0.69 48.03 29.36
CA PHE A 170 -0.91 49.17 30.28
C PHE A 170 0.04 49.08 31.49
N ARG A 171 1.35 49.32 31.24
CA ARG A 171 2.36 49.23 32.31
C ARG A 171 2.28 50.44 33.26
N SER A 172 2.43 50.18 34.56
CA SER A 172 2.56 51.21 35.60
C SER A 172 3.73 52.15 35.27
N GLN A 173 3.46 53.47 35.19
CA GLN A 173 4.46 54.46 34.83
C GLN A 173 4.97 55.23 36.05
N LYS A 174 6.27 55.47 36.11
CA LYS A 174 6.89 56.33 37.12
C LYS A 174 6.75 57.82 36.75
N ARG A 175 6.93 58.73 37.73
CA ARG A 175 6.89 60.18 37.47
C ARG A 175 7.79 60.58 36.29
N GLY A 176 7.20 61.28 35.30
CA GLY A 176 7.87 61.72 34.06
C GLY A 176 7.82 60.73 32.89
N GLY A 177 7.13 59.57 33.02
CA GLY A 177 6.90 58.66 31.90
C GLY A 177 5.91 59.24 30.87
N ARG A 178 6.09 58.86 29.61
CA ARG A 178 5.07 59.14 28.57
C ARG A 178 3.99 58.07 28.71
N GLY A 179 2.73 58.45 28.88
CA GLY A 179 1.60 57.54 28.96
C GLY A 179 1.51 56.58 27.79
N VAL A 180 0.85 55.44 27.96
CA VAL A 180 0.55 54.51 26.86
C VAL A 180 -0.69 55.02 26.15
N GLN A 181 -0.61 55.15 24.80
CA GLN A 181 -1.77 55.51 24.00
C GLN A 181 -2.54 54.21 23.67
N GLY A 182 -3.49 53.88 24.54
CA GLY A 182 -4.29 52.67 24.43
C GLY A 182 -5.23 52.62 23.19
N THR A 183 -5.65 53.77 22.70
CA THR A 183 -6.55 53.89 21.54
C THR A 183 -6.22 55.11 20.74
N GLY A 184 -5.96 54.97 19.44
CA GLY A 184 -5.98 56.10 18.48
C GLY A 184 -7.43 56.37 18.13
N VAL A 185 -7.92 57.55 18.46
CA VAL A 185 -9.27 58.04 18.09
C VAL A 185 -9.13 59.03 16.94
N ASN A 186 -10.11 59.09 16.04
CA ASN A 186 -10.16 60.10 14.99
C ASN A 186 -10.44 61.47 15.62
N ASP A 187 -10.09 62.56 14.95
CA ASP A 187 -10.16 63.93 15.44
C ASP A 187 -11.56 64.35 15.96
N ASP A 188 -12.62 63.68 15.48
CA ASP A 188 -14.02 63.93 15.88
C ASP A 188 -14.61 62.85 16.80
N ASP A 189 -13.79 62.01 17.43
CA ASP A 189 -14.24 60.89 18.31
C ASP A 189 -13.47 60.92 19.64
N PHE A 190 -14.05 60.33 20.69
CA PHE A 190 -13.42 60.24 21.99
C PHE A 190 -13.78 58.89 22.63
N VAL A 191 -12.94 58.41 23.57
CA VAL A 191 -13.20 57.20 24.32
C VAL A 191 -14.31 57.47 25.35
N ARG A 192 -15.42 56.75 25.23
CA ARG A 192 -16.59 56.89 26.08
C ARG A 192 -16.49 56.00 27.32
N ASP A 193 -16.13 54.71 27.10
CA ASP A 193 -16.07 53.75 28.17
C ASP A 193 -14.76 52.95 28.09
N ILE A 194 -14.22 52.54 29.23
CA ILE A 194 -13.07 51.66 29.40
C ILE A 194 -13.48 50.59 30.40
N VAL A 195 -13.38 49.33 30.02
CA VAL A 195 -13.72 48.18 30.85
C VAL A 195 -12.53 47.21 30.90
N SER A 196 -12.14 46.80 32.10
CA SER A 196 -11.18 45.69 32.29
C SER A 196 -11.97 44.42 32.55
N THR A 197 -11.69 43.35 31.77
CA THR A 197 -12.41 42.10 31.79
C THR A 197 -11.52 40.96 31.33
N SER A 198 -11.98 39.72 31.34
CA SER A 198 -11.30 38.56 30.76
C SER A 198 -11.72 38.33 29.33
N THR A 199 -10.86 37.62 28.57
CA THR A 199 -11.21 37.15 27.21
C THR A 199 -12.43 36.23 27.19
N HIS A 200 -12.77 35.58 28.30
CA HIS A 200 -13.93 34.69 28.45
C HIS A 200 -15.20 35.41 29.00
N ASP A 201 -15.12 36.70 29.25
CA ASP A 201 -16.29 37.46 29.74
C ASP A 201 -17.19 37.92 28.56
N HIS A 202 -18.49 37.88 28.78
CA HIS A 202 -19.46 38.39 27.81
C HIS A 202 -19.66 39.90 28.00
N LEU A 203 -19.56 40.65 26.94
CA LEU A 203 -19.83 42.09 26.90
C LEU A 203 -21.24 42.35 26.33
N TYR A 204 -22.13 42.97 27.11
CA TYR A 204 -23.50 43.25 26.69
C TYR A 204 -23.73 44.73 26.41
#